data_9972d7fa48ef4afbf374a01653fc9814
#
_entry.id   9972d7fa48ef4afbf374a01653fc9814
#
_cell.length_a   1.000
_cell.length_b   1.000
_cell.length_c   1.000
_cell.angle_alpha   90.00
_cell.angle_beta   90.00
_cell.angle_gamma   90.00
#
_symmetry.space_group_name_H-M   'P 1'
#
loop_
_entity.id
_entity.type
_entity.pdbx_description
1 polymer ?
#
loop_
_entity_poly.entity_id
_entity_poly.type
_entity_poly.pdbx_seq_one_letter_code
_entity_poly.pdbx_strand_id
1 'polypeptide(L)'
;MNRPLGLGHFTFLHLSPAELVRLARGAGFDFVGMRFNPVSPGALNWLPDAAGLAELDRVMRGEGVGLYDVETVIIDATLDPAALVPMMEAAARLGGQRINTCADRFDGLVDRFAGICDLANGYGLGVDLECMAWRGLNTPADCLALLRDSGAGNAGYLVDALHHTRCGGAPADLSAVPAHYLRSAQLCDAPKEAPADLDGLLAEARGGRLLPDEGGLPLAEILAALPEDIVLSVELPSATDERPDLERARAIHAATVALMARARP
;
A
#
# COMPACT_ATOMS: atom_id res chain seq x y z
N MET A 1 21.73 6.86 9.00
CA MET A 1 21.51 6.41 7.60
C MET A 1 20.08 6.79 7.24
N ASN A 2 19.84 7.37 6.08
CA ASN A 2 18.49 7.71 5.65
C ASN A 2 17.75 6.40 5.32
N ARG A 3 16.59 6.15 5.92
CA ARG A 3 15.78 4.95 5.64
C ARG A 3 15.10 5.12 4.29
N PRO A 4 15.12 4.11 3.39
CA PRO A 4 14.40 4.19 2.13
C PRO A 4 12.90 4.46 2.35
N LEU A 5 12.34 5.34 1.50
CA LEU A 5 10.93 5.72 1.55
C LEU A 5 10.29 5.56 0.17
N GLY A 6 9.11 4.97 0.12
CA GLY A 6 8.35 4.72 -1.10
C GLY A 6 7.20 5.69 -1.33
N LEU A 7 6.72 5.72 -2.58
CA LEU A 7 5.56 6.49 -3.01
C LEU A 7 4.54 5.56 -3.68
N GLY A 8 3.37 5.36 -3.05
CA GLY A 8 2.26 4.59 -3.61
C GLY A 8 1.60 5.30 -4.79
N HIS A 9 1.26 4.55 -5.83
CA HIS A 9 0.69 5.09 -7.07
C HIS A 9 -0.62 5.83 -6.85
N PHE A 10 -1.42 5.37 -5.90
CA PHE A 10 -2.72 5.99 -5.62
C PHE A 10 -2.59 7.48 -5.21
N THR A 11 -1.44 7.89 -4.70
CA THR A 11 -1.14 9.30 -4.42
C THR A 11 -1.19 10.19 -5.68
N PHE A 12 -0.74 9.66 -6.83
CA PHE A 12 -0.68 10.33 -8.13
C PHE A 12 -1.16 9.40 -9.25
N LEU A 13 -2.33 8.79 -9.07
CA LEU A 13 -2.85 7.75 -9.95
C LEU A 13 -3.06 8.20 -11.41
N HIS A 14 -3.15 9.51 -11.66
CA HIS A 14 -3.28 10.08 -13.00
C HIS A 14 -1.97 10.00 -13.83
N LEU A 15 -0.82 9.82 -13.18
CA LEU A 15 0.47 9.68 -13.85
C LEU A 15 0.66 8.25 -14.39
N SER A 16 1.29 8.13 -15.54
CA SER A 16 1.78 6.83 -15.98
C SER A 16 2.91 6.31 -15.07
N PRO A 17 3.19 5.00 -15.03
CA PRO A 17 4.27 4.44 -14.21
C PRO A 17 5.63 5.11 -14.42
N ALA A 18 5.98 5.44 -15.67
CA ALA A 18 7.23 6.11 -15.99
C ALA A 18 7.30 7.56 -15.49
N GLU A 19 6.16 8.27 -15.51
CA GLU A 19 6.04 9.62 -14.94
C GLU A 19 6.12 9.56 -13.41
N LEU A 20 5.46 8.59 -12.77
CA LEU A 20 5.54 8.37 -11.34
C LEU A 20 6.97 8.10 -10.87
N VAL A 21 7.73 7.26 -11.59
CA VAL A 21 9.15 6.98 -11.30
C VAL A 21 9.99 8.26 -11.33
N ARG A 22 9.83 9.11 -12.36
CA ARG A 22 10.55 10.39 -12.47
C ARG A 22 10.14 11.37 -11.39
N LEU A 23 8.84 11.42 -11.07
CA LEU A 23 8.30 12.22 -9.96
C LEU A 23 8.91 11.79 -8.63
N ALA A 24 8.88 10.51 -8.34
CA ALA A 24 9.44 9.91 -7.12
C ALA A 24 10.91 10.28 -6.96
N ARG A 25 11.71 10.10 -8.02
CA ARG A 25 13.13 10.51 -8.03
C ARG A 25 13.31 12.00 -7.77
N GLY A 26 12.54 12.85 -8.46
CA GLY A 26 12.59 14.30 -8.32
C GLY A 26 12.19 14.81 -6.94
N ALA A 27 11.38 14.05 -6.22
CA ALA A 27 10.92 14.36 -4.87
C ALA A 27 11.79 13.73 -3.76
N GLY A 28 12.66 12.74 -4.06
CA GLY A 28 13.56 12.11 -3.11
C GLY A 28 13.12 10.75 -2.60
N PHE A 29 12.10 10.13 -3.22
CA PHE A 29 11.69 8.77 -2.90
C PHE A 29 12.61 7.74 -3.57
N ASP A 30 12.79 6.59 -2.91
CA ASP A 30 13.73 5.53 -3.32
C ASP A 30 13.03 4.44 -4.15
N PHE A 31 11.73 4.25 -3.97
CA PHE A 31 10.93 3.24 -4.66
C PHE A 31 9.48 3.70 -4.81
N VAL A 32 8.72 2.95 -5.60
CA VAL A 32 7.28 3.19 -5.84
C VAL A 32 6.46 1.93 -5.60
N GLY A 33 5.17 2.09 -5.26
CA GLY A 33 4.12 1.12 -5.52
C GLY A 33 3.47 1.41 -6.87
N MET A 34 2.85 0.41 -7.53
CA MET A 34 2.22 0.63 -8.85
C MET A 34 0.84 -0.01 -8.97
N ARG A 35 -0.13 0.73 -9.49
CA ARG A 35 -1.49 0.27 -9.78
C ARG A 35 -1.53 -0.53 -11.08
N PHE A 36 -1.21 -1.84 -10.99
CA PHE A 36 -1.28 -2.76 -12.13
C PHE A 36 -2.58 -3.57 -12.19
N ASN A 37 -3.42 -3.49 -11.17
CA ASN A 37 -4.69 -4.19 -11.13
C ASN A 37 -5.85 -3.20 -11.03
N PRO A 38 -6.92 -3.32 -11.84
CA PRO A 38 -8.09 -2.48 -11.71
C PRO A 38 -8.89 -2.87 -10.45
N VAL A 39 -9.29 -1.90 -9.63
CA VAL A 39 -10.12 -2.13 -8.42
C VAL A 39 -11.58 -2.45 -8.72
N SER A 40 -12.01 -2.30 -9.96
CA SER A 40 -13.32 -2.68 -10.49
C SER A 40 -13.25 -2.72 -12.02
N PRO A 41 -14.20 -3.38 -12.70
CA PRO A 41 -14.25 -3.38 -14.16
C PRO A 41 -14.23 -1.96 -14.74
N GLY A 42 -13.24 -1.69 -15.62
CA GLY A 42 -13.05 -0.38 -16.25
C GLY A 42 -12.37 0.69 -15.39
N ALA A 43 -12.00 0.38 -14.14
CA ALA A 43 -11.19 1.29 -13.33
C ALA A 43 -9.80 1.47 -13.92
N LEU A 44 -9.24 2.67 -13.72
CA LEU A 44 -7.89 3.00 -14.17
C LEU A 44 -6.88 2.03 -13.54
N ASN A 45 -6.08 1.44 -14.39
CA ASN A 45 -4.89 0.67 -14.02
C ASN A 45 -3.81 0.89 -15.08
N TRP A 46 -2.58 0.54 -14.74
CA TRP A 46 -1.41 0.82 -15.54
C TRP A 46 -0.57 -0.43 -15.85
N LEU A 47 -1.21 -1.62 -15.92
CA LEU A 47 -0.49 -2.82 -16.32
C LEU A 47 0.11 -2.63 -17.73
N PRO A 48 1.45 -2.62 -17.86
CA PRO A 48 2.06 -2.38 -19.16
C PRO A 48 2.01 -3.62 -20.04
N ASP A 49 1.94 -3.42 -21.33
CA ASP A 49 2.27 -4.47 -22.30
C ASP A 49 3.78 -4.76 -22.33
N ALA A 50 4.22 -5.71 -23.17
CA ALA A 50 5.62 -6.14 -23.20
C ALA A 50 6.58 -5.00 -23.57
N ALA A 51 6.18 -4.06 -24.44
CA ALA A 51 6.99 -2.92 -24.84
C ALA A 51 7.04 -1.87 -23.73
N GLY A 52 5.90 -1.56 -23.13
CA GLY A 52 5.78 -0.65 -22.00
C GLY A 52 6.56 -1.15 -20.78
N LEU A 53 6.55 -2.49 -20.55
CA LEU A 53 7.29 -3.11 -19.45
C LEU A 53 8.83 -2.95 -19.65
N ALA A 54 9.32 -3.12 -20.87
CA ALA A 54 10.74 -2.93 -21.18
C ALA A 54 11.16 -1.45 -21.03
N GLU A 55 10.31 -0.52 -21.46
CA GLU A 55 10.56 0.92 -21.29
C GLU A 55 10.54 1.31 -19.81
N LEU A 56 9.56 0.83 -19.04
CA LEU A 56 9.46 1.12 -17.61
C LEU A 56 10.70 0.62 -16.85
N ASP A 57 11.15 -0.61 -17.11
CA ASP A 57 12.37 -1.17 -16.53
C ASP A 57 13.60 -0.29 -16.84
N ARG A 58 13.70 0.21 -18.09
CA ARG A 58 14.77 1.13 -18.48
C ARG A 58 14.70 2.46 -17.72
N VAL A 59 13.50 3.02 -17.55
CA VAL A 59 13.29 4.27 -16.79
C VAL A 59 13.65 4.06 -15.32
N MET A 60 13.15 3.01 -14.69
CA MET A 60 13.43 2.70 -13.28
C MET A 60 14.94 2.57 -13.02
N ARG A 61 15.66 1.84 -13.88
CA ARG A 61 17.12 1.73 -13.77
C ARG A 61 17.84 3.05 -13.99
N GLY A 62 17.38 3.85 -14.96
CA GLY A 62 17.96 5.16 -15.26
C GLY A 62 17.80 6.17 -14.13
N GLU A 63 16.65 6.15 -13.46
CA GLU A 63 16.34 7.02 -12.32
C GLU A 63 16.85 6.46 -10.98
N GLY A 64 17.18 5.18 -10.91
CA GLY A 64 17.57 4.51 -9.66
C GLY A 64 16.43 4.39 -8.66
N VAL A 65 15.18 4.23 -9.14
CA VAL A 65 13.96 4.05 -8.33
C VAL A 65 13.46 2.63 -8.50
N GLY A 66 13.26 1.91 -7.36
CA GLY A 66 12.79 0.53 -7.34
C GLY A 66 11.27 0.40 -7.42
N LEU A 67 10.78 -0.82 -7.66
CA LEU A 67 9.39 -1.22 -7.39
C LEU A 67 9.36 -2.02 -6.09
N TYR A 68 8.47 -1.68 -5.16
CA TYR A 68 8.28 -2.49 -3.97
C TYR A 68 7.00 -3.32 -4.05
N ASP A 69 5.87 -2.69 -4.31
CA ASP A 69 4.58 -3.38 -4.36
C ASP A 69 3.77 -3.06 -5.61
N VAL A 70 2.78 -3.91 -5.87
CA VAL A 70 1.72 -3.66 -6.83
C VAL A 70 0.37 -3.68 -6.12
N GLU A 71 -0.51 -2.77 -6.49
CA GLU A 71 -1.78 -2.50 -5.83
C GLU A 71 -2.93 -2.46 -6.81
N THR A 72 -4.16 -2.63 -6.40
CA THR A 72 -4.67 -3.29 -5.20
C THR A 72 -5.52 -4.45 -5.69
N VAL A 73 -5.39 -5.61 -5.09
CA VAL A 73 -6.23 -6.78 -5.41
C VAL A 73 -7.36 -6.87 -4.39
N ILE A 74 -8.59 -6.86 -4.87
CA ILE A 74 -9.77 -7.12 -4.06
C ILE A 74 -10.10 -8.60 -4.14
N ILE A 75 -10.00 -9.29 -3.00
CA ILE A 75 -10.27 -10.73 -2.92
C ILE A 75 -11.73 -10.91 -2.52
N ASP A 76 -12.56 -11.25 -3.49
CA ASP A 76 -13.97 -11.59 -3.33
C ASP A 76 -14.30 -12.98 -3.90
N ALA A 77 -15.57 -13.37 -3.81
CA ALA A 77 -16.01 -14.68 -4.30
C ALA A 77 -15.85 -14.85 -5.83
N THR A 78 -15.79 -13.74 -6.57
CA THR A 78 -15.74 -13.74 -8.04
C THR A 78 -14.33 -13.68 -8.61
N LEU A 79 -13.34 -13.33 -7.81
CA LEU A 79 -11.95 -13.21 -8.26
C LEU A 79 -11.42 -14.56 -8.75
N ASP A 80 -10.98 -14.61 -9.99
CA ASP A 80 -10.18 -15.73 -10.53
C ASP A 80 -8.68 -15.43 -10.26
N PRO A 81 -7.98 -16.21 -9.42
CA PRO A 81 -6.55 -16.00 -9.17
C PRO A 81 -5.69 -16.04 -10.43
N ALA A 82 -6.08 -16.79 -11.47
CA ALA A 82 -5.34 -16.85 -12.73
C ALA A 82 -5.31 -15.50 -13.46
N ALA A 83 -6.32 -14.65 -13.26
CA ALA A 83 -6.36 -13.30 -13.82
C ALA A 83 -5.26 -12.38 -13.26
N LEU A 84 -4.64 -12.73 -12.13
CA LEU A 84 -3.57 -11.96 -11.50
C LEU A 84 -2.18 -12.26 -12.10
N VAL A 85 -2.04 -13.33 -12.88
CA VAL A 85 -0.76 -13.77 -13.45
C VAL A 85 -0.04 -12.67 -14.24
N PRO A 86 -0.69 -11.92 -15.15
CA PRO A 86 0.01 -10.87 -15.90
C PRO A 86 0.58 -9.76 -15.00
N MET A 87 -0.13 -9.40 -13.93
CA MET A 87 0.33 -8.43 -12.93
C MET A 87 1.54 -8.99 -12.16
N MET A 88 1.48 -10.26 -11.74
CA MET A 88 2.57 -10.92 -10.99
C MET A 88 3.83 -11.05 -11.83
N GLU A 89 3.70 -11.41 -13.12
CA GLU A 89 4.82 -11.45 -14.07
C GLU A 89 5.46 -10.07 -14.26
N ALA A 90 4.64 -9.03 -14.43
CA ALA A 90 5.14 -7.66 -14.58
C ALA A 90 5.85 -7.19 -13.31
N ALA A 91 5.26 -7.43 -12.13
CA ALA A 91 5.85 -7.08 -10.84
C ALA A 91 7.20 -7.80 -10.62
N ALA A 92 7.25 -9.11 -10.82
CA ALA A 92 8.47 -9.90 -10.66
C ALA A 92 9.59 -9.44 -11.60
N ARG A 93 9.26 -9.15 -12.87
CA ARG A 93 10.23 -8.66 -13.85
C ARG A 93 10.81 -7.30 -13.47
N LEU A 94 10.04 -6.42 -12.83
CA LEU A 94 10.47 -5.10 -12.37
C LEU A 94 11.12 -5.12 -10.98
N GLY A 95 11.27 -6.30 -10.35
CA GLY A 95 11.86 -6.45 -9.02
C GLY A 95 10.91 -6.13 -7.88
N GLY A 96 9.60 -6.13 -8.13
CA GLY A 96 8.57 -6.01 -7.12
C GLY A 96 8.65 -7.13 -6.08
N GLN A 97 8.22 -6.85 -4.87
CA GLN A 97 8.34 -7.77 -3.73
C GLN A 97 6.98 -8.16 -3.15
N ARG A 98 5.97 -7.30 -3.25
CA ARG A 98 4.69 -7.48 -2.57
C ARG A 98 3.50 -7.18 -3.49
N ILE A 99 2.35 -7.77 -3.13
CA ILE A 99 1.04 -7.46 -3.71
C ILE A 99 0.16 -6.98 -2.57
N ASN A 100 -0.40 -5.78 -2.67
CA ASN A 100 -1.34 -5.24 -1.68
C ASN A 100 -2.75 -5.72 -2.00
N THR A 101 -3.43 -6.26 -0.99
CA THR A 101 -4.76 -6.85 -1.13
C THR A 101 -5.70 -6.38 -0.02
N CYS A 102 -6.99 -6.38 -0.30
CA CYS A 102 -8.05 -6.35 0.70
C CYS A 102 -9.07 -7.46 0.38
N ALA A 103 -9.92 -7.82 1.34
CA ALA A 103 -10.80 -8.97 1.13
C ALA A 103 -12.22 -8.75 1.64
N ASP A 104 -13.17 -9.39 0.96
CA ASP A 104 -14.53 -9.55 1.42
C ASP A 104 -14.75 -10.95 2.02
N ARG A 105 -15.78 -11.12 2.87
CA ARG A 105 -16.11 -12.41 3.47
C ARG A 105 -16.93 -13.26 2.50
N PHE A 106 -16.46 -14.49 2.29
CA PHE A 106 -17.20 -15.52 1.55
C PHE A 106 -16.71 -16.91 1.95
N ASP A 107 -17.52 -17.93 1.65
CA ASP A 107 -17.14 -19.31 1.93
C ASP A 107 -15.92 -19.72 1.07
N GLY A 108 -14.86 -20.22 1.72
CA GLY A 108 -13.59 -20.56 1.05
C GLY A 108 -12.58 -19.40 0.92
N LEU A 109 -12.79 -18.27 1.62
CA LEU A 109 -11.83 -17.16 1.60
C LEU A 109 -10.42 -17.59 2.03
N VAL A 110 -10.29 -18.43 3.06
CA VAL A 110 -8.99 -18.91 3.54
C VAL A 110 -8.23 -19.67 2.44
N ASP A 111 -8.90 -20.61 1.78
CA ASP A 111 -8.29 -21.39 0.68
C ASP A 111 -7.98 -20.51 -0.53
N ARG A 112 -8.85 -19.51 -0.83
CA ARG A 112 -8.62 -18.56 -1.91
C ARG A 112 -7.39 -17.70 -1.63
N PHE A 113 -7.27 -17.17 -0.43
CA PHE A 113 -6.13 -16.36 -0.03
C PHE A 113 -4.83 -17.17 -0.03
N ALA A 114 -4.85 -18.41 0.52
CA ALA A 114 -3.71 -19.32 0.47
C ALA A 114 -3.28 -19.63 -0.96
N GLY A 115 -4.24 -19.92 -1.86
CA GLY A 115 -3.96 -20.18 -3.28
C GLY A 115 -3.35 -18.96 -4.01
N ILE A 116 -3.78 -17.72 -3.67
CA ILE A 116 -3.15 -16.50 -4.21
C ILE A 116 -1.72 -16.35 -3.67
N CYS A 117 -1.49 -16.63 -2.39
CA CYS A 117 -0.15 -16.61 -1.80
C CYS A 117 0.78 -17.64 -2.46
N ASP A 118 0.31 -18.86 -2.71
CA ASP A 118 1.09 -19.89 -3.39
C ASP A 118 1.42 -19.47 -4.83
N LEU A 119 0.45 -18.93 -5.56
CA LEU A 119 0.65 -18.41 -6.91
C LEU A 119 1.70 -17.28 -6.91
N ALA A 120 1.56 -16.29 -6.02
CA ALA A 120 2.48 -15.17 -5.87
C ALA A 120 3.91 -15.64 -5.51
N ASN A 121 4.02 -16.66 -4.64
CA ASN A 121 5.30 -17.25 -4.27
C ASN A 121 6.06 -17.84 -5.48
N GLY A 122 5.35 -18.38 -6.46
CA GLY A 122 5.92 -18.82 -7.73
C GLY A 122 6.63 -17.73 -8.53
N TYR A 123 6.28 -16.47 -8.28
CA TYR A 123 6.90 -15.27 -8.85
C TYR A 123 7.85 -14.56 -7.88
N GLY A 124 8.12 -15.12 -6.70
CA GLY A 124 8.94 -14.51 -5.67
C GLY A 124 8.27 -13.35 -4.94
N LEU A 125 6.94 -13.24 -5.02
CA LEU A 125 6.15 -12.16 -4.43
C LEU A 125 5.51 -12.61 -3.11
N GLY A 126 5.38 -11.69 -2.17
CA GLY A 126 4.51 -11.84 -1.02
C GLY A 126 3.16 -11.15 -1.21
N VAL A 127 2.21 -11.47 -0.34
CA VAL A 127 0.86 -10.92 -0.37
C VAL A 127 0.58 -10.22 0.95
N ASP A 128 0.36 -8.91 0.90
CA ASP A 128 0.01 -8.10 2.05
C ASP A 128 -1.50 -7.83 2.09
N LEU A 129 -2.11 -8.14 3.22
CA LEU A 129 -3.54 -7.95 3.45
C LEU A 129 -3.77 -6.69 4.28
N GLU A 130 -4.63 -5.82 3.79
CA GLU A 130 -5.04 -4.57 4.42
C GLU A 130 -6.49 -4.66 4.89
N CYS A 131 -6.79 -4.16 6.10
CA CYS A 131 -8.18 -3.96 6.51
C CYS A 131 -8.72 -2.65 5.91
N MET A 132 -9.97 -2.68 5.48
CA MET A 132 -10.67 -1.47 5.00
C MET A 132 -12.07 -1.42 5.59
N ALA A 133 -12.48 -0.28 6.14
CA ALA A 133 -13.74 -0.13 6.87
C ALA A 133 -15.00 -0.51 6.07
N TRP A 134 -14.92 -0.50 4.74
CA TRP A 134 -16.02 -0.84 3.82
C TRP A 134 -15.88 -2.23 3.19
N ARG A 135 -14.94 -3.05 3.63
CA ARG A 135 -14.76 -4.43 3.16
C ARG A 135 -15.27 -5.44 4.18
N GLY A 136 -15.39 -6.68 3.76
CA GLY A 136 -15.79 -7.77 4.66
C GLY A 136 -14.77 -8.02 5.77
N LEU A 137 -13.47 -7.84 5.52
CA LEU A 137 -12.43 -7.83 6.53
C LEU A 137 -12.13 -6.37 6.92
N ASN A 138 -12.86 -5.86 7.89
CA ASN A 138 -12.85 -4.47 8.31
C ASN A 138 -12.26 -4.23 9.70
N THR A 139 -11.58 -5.22 10.25
CA THR A 139 -10.78 -5.05 11.49
C THR A 139 -9.39 -5.66 11.33
N PRO A 140 -8.36 -5.13 12.02
CA PRO A 140 -7.04 -5.75 12.07
C PRO A 140 -7.09 -7.21 12.53
N ALA A 141 -7.96 -7.53 13.50
CA ALA A 141 -8.13 -8.88 14.03
C ALA A 141 -8.61 -9.88 12.96
N ASP A 142 -9.52 -9.46 12.08
CA ASP A 142 -10.01 -10.29 10.98
C ASP A 142 -8.91 -10.58 9.97
N CYS A 143 -8.12 -9.56 9.62
CA CYS A 143 -6.99 -9.74 8.72
C CYS A 143 -5.95 -10.69 9.31
N LEU A 144 -5.58 -10.51 10.58
CA LEU A 144 -4.63 -11.39 11.26
C LEU A 144 -5.15 -12.82 11.40
N ALA A 145 -6.45 -13.02 11.59
CA ALA A 145 -7.06 -14.33 11.57
C ALA A 145 -6.90 -15.01 10.20
N LEU A 146 -7.19 -14.30 9.09
CA LEU A 146 -7.02 -14.84 7.75
C LEU A 146 -5.54 -15.18 7.48
N LEU A 147 -4.60 -14.31 7.84
CA LEU A 147 -3.17 -14.58 7.67
C LEU A 147 -2.74 -15.86 8.39
N ARG A 148 -3.14 -16.01 9.66
CA ARG A 148 -2.85 -17.20 10.46
C ARG A 148 -3.49 -18.45 9.89
N ASP A 149 -4.78 -18.37 9.56
CA ASP A 149 -5.59 -19.53 9.17
C ASP A 149 -5.20 -20.02 7.75
N SER A 150 -4.68 -19.14 6.89
CA SER A 150 -4.13 -19.52 5.58
C SER A 150 -2.81 -20.30 5.66
N GLY A 151 -2.04 -20.14 6.73
CA GLY A 151 -0.73 -20.76 6.89
C GLY A 151 0.33 -20.32 5.87
N ALA A 152 0.06 -19.30 5.06
CA ALA A 152 0.94 -18.85 3.98
C ALA A 152 2.18 -18.13 4.52
N GLY A 153 3.39 -18.64 4.23
CA GLY A 153 4.64 -18.09 4.74
C GLY A 153 5.08 -16.77 4.11
N ASN A 154 4.51 -16.40 2.96
CA ASN A 154 4.75 -15.15 2.25
C ASN A 154 3.64 -14.10 2.45
N ALA A 155 2.65 -14.38 3.30
CA ALA A 155 1.59 -13.45 3.66
C ALA A 155 2.11 -12.39 4.65
N GLY A 156 1.51 -11.18 4.62
CA GLY A 156 1.80 -10.09 5.53
C GLY A 156 0.57 -9.24 5.82
N TYR A 157 0.66 -8.40 6.85
CA TYR A 157 -0.32 -7.38 7.19
C TYR A 157 0.21 -6.02 6.75
N LEU A 158 -0.46 -5.38 5.80
CA LEU A 158 -0.17 -4.00 5.41
C LEU A 158 -0.77 -3.06 6.46
N VAL A 159 0.09 -2.27 7.08
CA VAL A 159 -0.33 -1.24 8.03
C VAL A 159 -0.47 0.10 7.30
N ASP A 160 -1.60 0.36 6.65
CA ASP A 160 -1.95 1.72 6.26
C ASP A 160 -2.46 2.48 7.49
N ALA A 161 -1.85 3.62 7.80
CA ALA A 161 -2.14 4.38 9.03
C ALA A 161 -3.61 4.82 9.11
N LEU A 162 -4.21 5.24 7.99
CA LEU A 162 -5.62 5.60 7.93
C LEU A 162 -6.50 4.37 8.15
N HIS A 163 -6.31 3.34 7.33
CA HIS A 163 -7.18 2.17 7.34
C HIS A 163 -7.07 1.39 8.65
N HIS A 164 -5.86 1.20 9.19
CA HIS A 164 -5.68 0.59 10.49
C HIS A 164 -6.48 1.33 11.58
N THR A 165 -6.37 2.67 11.63
CA THR A 165 -7.07 3.48 12.62
C THR A 165 -8.59 3.48 12.41
N ARG A 166 -9.08 3.63 11.15
CA ARG A 166 -10.52 3.64 10.82
C ARG A 166 -11.19 2.27 11.00
N CYS A 167 -10.41 1.20 10.96
CA CYS A 167 -10.84 -0.16 11.29
C CYS A 167 -10.77 -0.48 12.80
N GLY A 168 -10.55 0.52 13.64
CA GLY A 168 -10.53 0.37 15.11
C GLY A 168 -9.21 -0.16 15.67
N GLY A 169 -8.14 -0.22 14.88
CA GLY A 169 -6.82 -0.59 15.35
C GLY A 169 -6.15 0.54 16.14
N ALA A 170 -5.46 0.17 17.20
CA ALA A 170 -4.63 1.08 17.99
C ALA A 170 -3.13 0.78 17.77
N PRO A 171 -2.23 1.76 17.99
CA PRO A 171 -0.79 1.51 17.90
C PRO A 171 -0.32 0.34 18.78
N ALA A 172 -0.89 0.19 19.97
CA ALA A 172 -0.56 -0.90 20.89
C ALA A 172 -0.86 -2.31 20.32
N ASP A 173 -1.86 -2.44 19.45
CA ASP A 173 -2.22 -3.70 18.83
C ASP A 173 -1.12 -4.20 17.89
N LEU A 174 -0.40 -3.29 17.25
CA LEU A 174 0.71 -3.61 16.34
C LEU A 174 1.86 -4.31 17.05
N SER A 175 2.11 -3.97 18.32
CA SER A 175 3.14 -4.63 19.12
C SER A 175 2.82 -6.09 19.45
N ALA A 176 1.56 -6.50 19.34
CA ALA A 176 1.11 -7.88 19.53
C ALA A 176 1.11 -8.69 18.20
N VAL A 177 1.26 -8.04 17.05
CA VAL A 177 1.33 -8.71 15.75
C VAL A 177 2.67 -9.43 15.63
N PRO A 178 2.70 -10.74 15.27
CA PRO A 178 3.96 -11.42 15.01
C PRO A 178 4.79 -10.68 13.94
N ALA A 179 6.05 -10.39 14.25
CA ALA A 179 6.91 -9.56 13.41
C ALA A 179 7.03 -10.05 11.95
N HIS A 180 6.87 -11.35 11.72
CA HIS A 180 6.92 -11.91 10.37
C HIS A 180 5.71 -11.51 9.50
N TYR A 181 4.61 -11.00 10.07
CA TYR A 181 3.51 -10.42 9.30
C TYR A 181 3.69 -8.94 9.01
N LEU A 182 4.49 -8.20 9.78
CA LEU A 182 4.72 -6.77 9.60
C LEU A 182 5.82 -6.55 8.55
N ARG A 183 5.42 -6.39 7.28
CA ARG A 183 6.35 -6.26 6.14
C ARG A 183 6.42 -4.85 5.59
N SER A 184 5.28 -4.15 5.55
CA SER A 184 5.17 -2.81 4.99
C SER A 184 4.16 -1.96 5.75
N ALA A 185 4.36 -0.65 5.74
CA ALA A 185 3.39 0.31 6.23
C ALA A 185 3.30 1.50 5.28
N GLN A 186 2.07 2.01 5.13
CA GLN A 186 1.74 3.20 4.36
C GLN A 186 1.38 4.34 5.29
N LEU A 187 2.02 5.48 5.09
CA LEU A 187 1.87 6.66 5.94
C LEU A 187 1.05 7.74 5.24
N CYS A 188 0.10 8.26 5.93
CA CYS A 188 -0.63 9.49 5.67
C CYS A 188 -1.23 9.97 6.99
N ASP A 189 -1.73 11.20 7.04
CA ASP A 189 -2.54 11.68 8.14
C ASP A 189 -3.99 11.88 7.71
N ALA A 190 -4.87 12.11 8.68
CA ALA A 190 -6.29 12.39 8.48
C ALA A 190 -6.84 13.11 9.73
N PRO A 191 -8.02 13.75 9.65
CA PRO A 191 -8.66 14.30 10.83
C PRO A 191 -8.76 13.28 11.97
N LYS A 192 -8.67 13.75 13.22
CA LYS A 192 -8.74 12.85 14.39
C LYS A 192 -10.05 12.08 14.44
N GLU A 193 -11.14 12.78 14.23
CA GLU A 193 -12.48 12.21 14.22
C GLU A 193 -12.74 11.51 12.88
N ALA A 194 -13.16 10.23 12.97
CA ALA A 194 -13.57 9.48 11.78
C ALA A 194 -14.85 10.06 11.17
N PRO A 195 -15.01 10.01 9.85
CA PRO A 195 -16.29 10.27 9.21
C PRO A 195 -17.41 9.38 9.78
N ALA A 196 -18.63 9.95 9.87
CA ALA A 196 -19.75 9.29 10.53
C ALA A 196 -20.41 8.18 9.68
N ASP A 197 -20.20 8.19 8.38
CA ASP A 197 -20.83 7.28 7.43
C ASP A 197 -19.84 6.72 6.40
N LEU A 198 -20.33 5.77 5.62
CA LEU A 198 -19.54 5.08 4.62
C LEU A 198 -19.05 6.01 3.50
N ASP A 199 -19.88 6.93 3.06
CA ASP A 199 -19.53 7.86 1.98
C ASP A 199 -18.43 8.80 2.42
N GLY A 200 -18.46 9.26 3.67
CA GLY A 200 -17.39 10.05 4.28
C GLY A 200 -16.08 9.27 4.40
N LEU A 201 -16.13 8.00 4.85
CA LEU A 201 -14.93 7.14 4.93
C LEU A 201 -14.31 6.91 3.54
N LEU A 202 -15.12 6.68 2.53
CA LEU A 202 -14.65 6.53 1.14
C LEU A 202 -14.06 7.83 0.59
N ALA A 203 -14.68 8.99 0.86
CA ALA A 203 -14.19 10.29 0.44
C ALA A 203 -12.85 10.62 1.11
N GLU A 204 -12.72 10.38 2.43
CA GLU A 204 -11.49 10.56 3.18
C GLU A 204 -10.35 9.70 2.60
N ALA A 205 -10.59 8.41 2.41
CA ALA A 205 -9.57 7.49 1.92
C ALA A 205 -9.11 7.78 0.49
N ARG A 206 -10.02 8.30 -0.36
CA ARG A 206 -9.76 8.51 -1.79
C ARG A 206 -9.29 9.92 -2.16
N GLY A 207 -9.39 10.87 -1.23
CA GLY A 207 -9.06 12.26 -1.56
C GLY A 207 -8.99 13.20 -0.37
N GLY A 208 -9.16 12.71 0.86
CA GLY A 208 -9.14 13.51 2.08
C GLY A 208 -7.94 13.26 2.97
N ARG A 209 -6.92 12.54 2.49
CA ARG A 209 -5.71 12.30 3.28
C ARG A 209 -4.86 13.56 3.38
N LEU A 210 -4.18 13.72 4.51
CA LEU A 210 -3.40 14.90 4.89
C LEU A 210 -1.90 14.55 4.98
N LEU A 211 -1.06 15.57 4.93
CA LEU A 211 0.36 15.42 5.24
C LEU A 211 0.54 14.97 6.70
N PRO A 212 1.57 14.15 7.00
CA PRO A 212 1.94 13.87 8.38
C PRO A 212 2.03 15.16 9.21
N ASP A 213 1.40 15.16 10.40
CA ASP A 213 1.23 16.26 11.35
C ASP A 213 0.19 17.35 10.97
N GLU A 214 -0.50 17.23 9.86
CA GLU A 214 -1.64 18.10 9.53
C GLU A 214 -2.98 17.55 10.03
N GLY A 215 -3.01 16.30 10.49
CA GLY A 215 -4.18 15.62 11.01
C GLY A 215 -4.08 15.26 12.48
N GLY A 216 -4.64 14.12 12.85
CA GLY A 216 -4.68 13.65 14.24
C GLY A 216 -4.57 12.14 14.38
N LEU A 217 -4.07 11.43 13.36
CA LEU A 217 -3.75 10.01 13.50
C LEU A 217 -2.51 9.83 14.40
N PRO A 218 -2.43 8.76 15.19
CA PRO A 218 -1.32 8.52 16.11
C PRO A 218 -0.06 7.99 15.39
N LEU A 219 0.45 8.78 14.41
CA LEU A 219 1.50 8.32 13.49
C LEU A 219 2.82 8.01 14.18
N ALA A 220 3.20 8.81 15.17
CA ALA A 220 4.44 8.59 15.92
C ALA A 220 4.36 7.28 16.72
N GLU A 221 3.23 7.02 17.36
CA GLU A 221 2.96 5.81 18.13
C GLU A 221 2.87 4.57 17.21
N ILE A 222 2.24 4.71 16.04
CA ILE A 222 2.23 3.65 15.01
C ILE A 222 3.67 3.32 14.61
N LEU A 223 4.48 4.31 14.24
CA LEU A 223 5.87 4.09 13.84
C LEU A 223 6.71 3.47 14.97
N ALA A 224 6.49 3.86 16.22
CA ALA A 224 7.19 3.31 17.37
C ALA A 224 6.81 1.83 17.66
N ALA A 225 5.59 1.42 17.27
CA ALA A 225 5.11 0.05 17.46
C ALA A 225 5.54 -0.90 16.33
N LEU A 226 6.02 -0.38 15.20
CA LEU A 226 6.44 -1.17 14.03
C LEU A 226 7.91 -1.61 14.13
N PRO A 227 8.30 -2.74 13.51
CA PRO A 227 9.71 -3.16 13.40
C PRO A 227 10.59 -2.05 12.80
N GLU A 228 11.83 -1.98 13.25
CA GLU A 228 12.77 -0.94 12.76
C GLU A 228 13.06 -1.04 11.27
N ASP A 229 13.05 -2.23 10.72
CA ASP A 229 13.37 -2.56 9.33
C ASP A 229 12.13 -2.66 8.42
N ILE A 230 10.92 -2.39 8.94
CA ILE A 230 9.70 -2.41 8.11
C ILE A 230 9.82 -1.44 6.93
N VAL A 231 9.39 -1.84 5.76
CA VAL A 231 9.38 -0.97 4.58
C VAL A 231 8.30 0.11 4.74
N LEU A 232 8.66 1.38 4.53
CA LEU A 232 7.74 2.51 4.63
C LEU A 232 7.48 3.12 3.26
N SER A 233 6.23 3.37 2.97
CA SER A 233 5.79 4.16 1.81
C SER A 233 4.75 5.21 2.24
N VAL A 234 4.40 6.07 1.31
CA VAL A 234 3.34 7.07 1.48
C VAL A 234 2.22 6.75 0.51
N GLU A 235 0.99 6.72 1.01
CA GLU A 235 -0.20 6.72 0.18
C GLU A 235 -1.11 7.87 0.61
N LEU A 236 -1.12 8.95 -0.19
CA LEU A 236 -1.76 10.21 0.19
C LEU A 236 -2.50 10.84 -1.00
N PRO A 237 -3.60 10.21 -1.48
CA PRO A 237 -4.49 10.86 -2.44
C PRO A 237 -5.15 12.07 -1.78
N SER A 238 -5.15 13.21 -2.46
CA SER A 238 -5.81 14.44 -2.01
C SER A 238 -6.54 15.11 -3.17
N ALA A 239 -7.80 15.41 -2.95
CA ALA A 239 -8.63 16.13 -3.91
C ALA A 239 -8.54 17.66 -3.77
N THR A 240 -7.92 18.13 -2.69
CA THR A 240 -7.86 19.55 -2.33
C THR A 240 -6.47 20.16 -2.44
N ASP A 241 -5.44 19.34 -2.62
CA ASP A 241 -4.07 19.83 -2.78
C ASP A 241 -3.82 20.21 -4.24
N GLU A 242 -3.86 21.50 -4.51
CA GLU A 242 -3.71 22.11 -5.84
C GLU A 242 -2.25 22.38 -6.25
N ARG A 243 -1.28 22.00 -5.41
CA ARG A 243 0.14 22.14 -5.76
C ARG A 243 0.50 21.35 -7.01
N PRO A 244 1.43 21.83 -7.86
CA PRO A 244 2.00 21.00 -8.91
C PRO A 244 2.56 19.67 -8.36
N ASP A 245 2.43 18.59 -9.11
CA ASP A 245 2.75 17.23 -8.64
C ASP A 245 4.13 17.13 -7.96
N LEU A 246 5.17 17.72 -8.54
CA LEU A 246 6.52 17.68 -7.96
C LEU A 246 6.62 18.44 -6.63
N GLU A 247 5.96 19.58 -6.51
CA GLU A 247 5.93 20.36 -5.27
C GLU A 247 5.16 19.60 -4.18
N ARG A 248 4.02 19.02 -4.56
CA ARG A 248 3.22 18.16 -3.67
C ARG A 248 4.02 16.93 -3.22
N ALA A 249 4.67 16.21 -4.14
CA ALA A 249 5.47 15.04 -3.82
C ALA A 249 6.65 15.39 -2.88
N ARG A 250 7.31 16.53 -3.09
CA ARG A 250 8.36 17.03 -2.20
C ARG A 250 7.84 17.40 -0.80
N ALA A 251 6.67 18.02 -0.71
CA ALA A 251 6.05 18.33 0.57
C ALA A 251 5.69 17.06 1.34
N ILE A 252 5.12 16.06 0.66
CA ILE A 252 4.81 14.73 1.22
C ILE A 252 6.10 14.07 1.75
N HIS A 253 7.14 14.03 0.94
CA HIS A 253 8.43 13.45 1.33
C HIS A 253 9.01 14.15 2.55
N ALA A 254 9.07 15.49 2.55
CA ALA A 254 9.65 16.27 3.64
C ALA A 254 8.88 16.07 4.95
N ALA A 255 7.55 16.12 4.93
CA ALA A 255 6.71 15.89 6.11
C ALA A 255 6.91 14.48 6.68
N THR A 256 6.96 13.46 5.80
CA THR A 256 7.18 12.07 6.22
C THR A 256 8.56 11.86 6.83
N VAL A 257 9.62 12.41 6.22
CA VAL A 257 10.98 12.33 6.77
C VAL A 257 11.05 13.03 8.14
N ALA A 258 10.40 14.18 8.31
CA ALA A 258 10.33 14.89 9.59
C ALA A 258 9.61 14.06 10.66
N LEU A 259 8.48 13.41 10.32
CA LEU A 259 7.79 12.48 11.21
C LEU A 259 8.69 11.31 11.62
N MET A 260 9.35 10.64 10.64
CA MET A 260 10.26 9.51 10.90
C MET A 260 11.42 9.89 11.83
N ALA A 261 11.96 11.11 11.70
CA ALA A 261 13.05 11.61 12.54
C ALA A 261 12.63 11.84 14.00
N ARG A 262 11.34 12.20 14.24
CA ARG A 262 10.81 12.42 15.59
C ARG A 262 10.30 11.17 16.27
N ALA A 263 9.74 10.24 15.51
CA ALA A 263 9.15 9.01 16.05
C ALA A 263 10.18 8.00 16.57
N ARG A 264 11.45 8.20 16.25
CA ARG A 264 12.57 7.37 16.70
C ARG A 264 13.66 8.24 17.31
N PRO A 265 13.79 8.23 18.63
CA PRO A 265 14.87 8.96 19.31
C PRO A 265 16.26 8.39 19.01
#